data_020aa56149edcfddd0f3ab7b6531beaf
#
_entry.id   020aa56149edcfddd0f3ab7b6531beaf
#
_cell.length_a   1.000
_cell.length_b   1.000
_cell.length_c   1.000
_cell.angle_alpha   90.00
_cell.angle_beta   90.00
_cell.angle_gamma   90.00
#
_symmetry.space_group_name_H-M   'P 1'
#
loop_
_entity.id
_entity.type
_entity.pdbx_description
1 polymer ?
#
loop_
_entity_poly.entity_id
_entity_poly.type
_entity_poly.pdbx_seq_one_letter_code
_entity_poly.pdbx_strand_id
1 'polypeptide(L)'
;MKESDLWKITKKAIKTLYPKGVICTEYEDRDIVVFNGDDIIELELTKQFNKECILQVAGRVATANAHYTWAVTTSNFRSRKYKYYRGTRKVLSALGIGHIFIDMKGKCNFLSGHEYRLDVLPIRQTVKHPLKKPVETTMFKDLLTQTPGVTGKKVFTNFKAILEKMYYEIRELKEFTNKEFLAQTKVPARPVTVKNYLMEYFFKKLKVLKVSKRKRVNVYTYIEHSDKVMREKILNLKF
;
A
#
# COMPACT_ATOMS: atom_id res chain seq x y z
N MET A 1 -11.07 -4.33 -19.82
CA MET A 1 -11.31 -3.75 -18.48
C MET A 1 -10.05 -3.93 -17.65
N LYS A 2 -9.53 -2.88 -17.08
CA LYS A 2 -8.35 -2.89 -16.19
C LYS A 2 -8.83 -3.00 -14.73
N GLU A 3 -7.98 -3.44 -13.82
CA GLU A 3 -8.29 -3.44 -12.36
C GLU A 3 -8.54 -2.04 -11.84
N SER A 4 -7.82 -1.05 -12.40
CA SER A 4 -8.03 0.36 -12.12
C SER A 4 -9.48 0.84 -12.36
N ASP A 5 -10.25 0.17 -13.23
CA ASP A 5 -11.63 0.54 -13.49
C ASP A 5 -12.56 0.22 -12.31
N LEU A 6 -12.15 -0.74 -11.44
CA LEU A 6 -12.86 -1.09 -10.22
C LEU A 6 -12.73 -0.03 -9.13
N TRP A 7 -11.63 0.73 -9.17
CA TRP A 7 -11.25 1.63 -8.09
C TRP A 7 -12.32 2.65 -7.73
N LYS A 8 -12.93 3.27 -8.73
CA LYS A 8 -13.94 4.32 -8.50
C LYS A 8 -15.11 3.82 -7.63
N ILE A 9 -15.60 2.63 -7.93
CA ILE A 9 -16.74 2.03 -7.21
C ILE A 9 -16.27 1.47 -5.86
N THR A 10 -15.11 0.81 -5.83
CA THR A 10 -14.49 0.32 -4.58
C THR A 10 -14.26 1.45 -3.59
N LYS A 11 -13.77 2.60 -4.05
CA LYS A 11 -13.58 3.79 -3.21
C LYS A 11 -14.88 4.29 -2.59
N LYS A 12 -16.00 4.26 -3.32
CA LYS A 12 -17.32 4.59 -2.77
C LYS A 12 -17.72 3.59 -1.68
N ALA A 13 -17.54 2.28 -1.96
CA ALA A 13 -17.87 1.22 -0.99
C ALA A 13 -17.03 1.36 0.29
N ILE A 14 -15.72 1.61 0.18
CA ILE A 14 -14.83 1.82 1.32
C ILE A 14 -15.28 3.03 2.14
N LYS A 15 -15.59 4.15 1.50
CA LYS A 15 -16.04 5.36 2.21
C LYS A 15 -17.36 5.17 2.92
N THR A 16 -18.23 4.30 2.42
CA THR A 16 -19.48 3.94 3.10
C THR A 16 -19.22 3.04 4.30
N LEU A 17 -18.33 2.04 4.16
CA LEU A 17 -18.01 1.09 5.23
C LEU A 17 -17.11 1.70 6.31
N TYR A 18 -16.17 2.53 5.90
CA TYR A 18 -15.12 3.11 6.75
C TYR A 18 -15.00 4.62 6.51
N PRO A 19 -15.98 5.44 6.92
CA PRO A 19 -16.06 6.85 6.55
C PRO A 19 -14.91 7.70 7.08
N LYS A 20 -14.28 7.29 8.18
CA LYS A 20 -13.13 7.95 8.80
C LYS A 20 -11.80 7.30 8.42
N GLY A 21 -11.83 6.24 7.60
CA GLY A 21 -10.65 5.47 7.24
C GLY A 21 -9.71 6.24 6.30
N VAL A 22 -8.42 6.16 6.60
CA VAL A 22 -7.34 6.64 5.72
C VAL A 22 -7.06 5.54 4.70
N ILE A 23 -7.32 5.83 3.43
CA ILE A 23 -7.19 4.87 2.33
C ILE A 23 -5.81 5.03 1.70
N CYS A 24 -5.03 3.97 1.67
CA CYS A 24 -3.74 3.88 1.00
C CYS A 24 -3.82 2.85 -0.13
N THR A 25 -3.37 3.21 -1.31
CA THR A 25 -3.34 2.33 -2.48
C THR A 25 -1.91 1.91 -2.79
N GLU A 26 -1.71 0.72 -3.37
CA GLU A 26 -0.39 0.13 -3.67
C GLU A 26 0.54 0.14 -2.43
N TYR A 27 0.00 -0.29 -1.31
CA TYR A 27 0.67 -0.20 -0.02
C TYR A 27 1.22 -1.57 0.41
N GLU A 28 2.55 -1.70 0.52
CA GLU A 28 3.24 -2.94 0.93
C GLU A 28 2.72 -4.18 0.19
N ASP A 29 2.77 -4.15 -1.15
CA ASP A 29 2.31 -5.21 -2.07
C ASP A 29 0.80 -5.52 -1.99
N ARG A 30 0.00 -4.61 -1.48
CA ARG A 30 -1.45 -4.70 -1.41
C ARG A 30 -2.09 -3.63 -2.28
N ASP A 31 -3.17 -3.99 -2.97
CA ASP A 31 -3.87 -3.02 -3.81
C ASP A 31 -4.43 -1.87 -2.98
N ILE A 32 -5.04 -2.17 -1.83
CA ILE A 32 -5.63 -1.15 -0.96
C ILE A 32 -5.47 -1.57 0.50
N VAL A 33 -5.06 -0.62 1.33
CA VAL A 33 -5.10 -0.73 2.79
C VAL A 33 -5.87 0.45 3.35
N VAL A 34 -6.76 0.20 4.31
CA VAL A 34 -7.51 1.24 5.03
C VAL A 34 -7.15 1.19 6.51
N PHE A 35 -6.69 2.31 7.04
CA PHE A 35 -6.44 2.49 8.47
C PHE A 35 -7.64 3.22 9.08
N ASN A 36 -8.46 2.53 9.88
CA ASN A 36 -9.67 3.06 10.47
C ASN A 36 -9.62 2.94 12.01
N GLY A 37 -9.11 3.97 12.67
CA GLY A 37 -8.77 3.90 14.09
C GLY A 37 -7.68 2.87 14.34
N ASP A 38 -7.99 1.85 15.15
CA ASP A 38 -7.10 0.73 15.46
C ASP A 38 -7.25 -0.43 14.48
N ASP A 39 -8.27 -0.40 13.62
CA ASP A 39 -8.48 -1.45 12.65
C ASP A 39 -7.70 -1.19 11.35
N ILE A 40 -7.09 -2.26 10.87
CA ILE A 40 -6.40 -2.33 9.59
C ILE A 40 -7.23 -3.21 8.68
N ILE A 41 -7.59 -2.70 7.53
CA ILE A 41 -8.40 -3.37 6.54
C ILE A 41 -7.62 -3.45 5.24
N GLU A 42 -7.47 -4.63 4.68
CA GLU A 42 -6.86 -4.83 3.36
C GLU A 42 -7.89 -5.30 2.34
N LEU A 43 -7.75 -4.80 1.11
CA LEU A 43 -8.61 -5.17 0.00
C LEU A 43 -7.75 -5.55 -1.19
N GLU A 44 -8.09 -6.69 -1.80
CA GLU A 44 -7.49 -7.18 -3.04
C GLU A 44 -8.47 -7.01 -4.19
N LEU A 45 -8.03 -6.33 -5.26
CA LEU A 45 -8.83 -6.05 -6.44
C LEU A 45 -8.56 -7.12 -7.51
N THR A 46 -9.61 -7.75 -8.02
CA THR A 46 -9.47 -8.67 -9.13
C THR A 46 -10.66 -8.62 -10.08
N LYS A 47 -10.40 -8.79 -11.36
CA LYS A 47 -11.48 -8.77 -12.37
C LYS A 47 -12.40 -9.97 -12.26
N GLN A 48 -11.86 -11.11 -11.86
CA GLN A 48 -12.60 -12.35 -11.85
C GLN A 48 -12.40 -13.10 -10.54
N PHE A 49 -13.44 -13.73 -10.09
CA PHE A 49 -13.41 -14.63 -8.97
C PHE A 49 -12.82 -15.99 -9.44
N ASN A 50 -11.52 -16.13 -9.38
CA ASN A 50 -10.80 -17.33 -9.81
C ASN A 50 -9.96 -17.93 -8.66
N LYS A 51 -9.27 -19.04 -8.92
CA LYS A 51 -8.41 -19.71 -7.95
C LYS A 51 -7.29 -18.81 -7.44
N GLU A 52 -6.72 -17.98 -8.31
CA GLU A 52 -5.63 -17.05 -7.96
C GLU A 52 -6.10 -15.99 -6.97
N CYS A 53 -7.27 -15.39 -7.20
CA CYS A 53 -7.88 -14.47 -6.25
C CYS A 53 -8.08 -15.10 -4.87
N ILE A 54 -8.58 -16.35 -4.82
CA ILE A 54 -8.78 -17.05 -3.55
C ILE A 54 -7.45 -17.27 -2.85
N LEU A 55 -6.42 -17.70 -3.57
CA LEU A 55 -5.08 -17.92 -3.01
C LEU A 55 -4.45 -16.64 -2.50
N GLN A 56 -4.59 -15.53 -3.24
CA GLN A 56 -4.11 -14.23 -2.81
C GLN A 56 -4.75 -13.80 -1.48
N VAL A 57 -6.09 -13.74 -1.42
CA VAL A 57 -6.77 -13.28 -0.20
C VAL A 57 -6.61 -14.24 0.97
N ALA A 58 -6.53 -15.56 0.73
CA ALA A 58 -6.21 -16.55 1.76
C ALA A 58 -4.78 -16.37 2.30
N GLY A 59 -3.83 -16.07 1.41
CA GLY A 59 -2.46 -15.72 1.79
C GLY A 59 -2.41 -14.47 2.66
N ARG A 60 -3.22 -13.44 2.36
CA ARG A 60 -3.33 -12.23 3.21
C ARG A 60 -3.82 -12.57 4.61
N VAL A 61 -4.88 -13.37 4.75
CA VAL A 61 -5.36 -13.83 6.06
C VAL A 61 -4.27 -14.62 6.81
N ALA A 62 -3.56 -15.52 6.11
CA ALA A 62 -2.49 -16.32 6.71
C ALA A 62 -1.32 -15.46 7.23
N THR A 63 -1.02 -14.31 6.61
CA THR A 63 0.02 -13.38 7.09
C THR A 63 -0.38 -12.64 8.36
N ALA A 64 -1.67 -12.59 8.69
CA ALA A 64 -2.24 -11.95 9.88
C ALA A 64 -1.76 -10.50 10.08
N ASN A 65 -1.74 -9.71 8.99
CA ASN A 65 -1.27 -8.32 8.99
C ASN A 65 -2.40 -7.29 9.10
N ALA A 66 -3.65 -7.70 8.86
CA ALA A 66 -4.84 -6.85 8.92
C ALA A 66 -5.95 -7.50 9.75
N HIS A 67 -6.83 -6.67 10.31
CA HIS A 67 -7.99 -7.12 11.08
C HIS A 67 -9.12 -7.63 10.18
N TYR A 68 -9.22 -7.07 8.96
CA TYR A 68 -10.24 -7.44 7.99
C TYR A 68 -9.62 -7.57 6.61
N THR A 69 -9.97 -8.64 5.90
CA THR A 69 -9.55 -8.87 4.51
C THR A 69 -10.77 -8.92 3.62
N TRP A 70 -10.72 -8.21 2.49
CA TRP A 70 -11.78 -8.17 1.49
C TRP A 70 -11.26 -8.59 0.12
N ALA A 71 -12.06 -9.40 -0.57
CA ALA A 71 -11.94 -9.60 -2.01
C ALA A 71 -12.92 -8.66 -2.73
N VAL A 72 -12.43 -7.90 -3.71
CA VAL A 72 -13.26 -7.03 -4.54
C VAL A 72 -13.22 -7.54 -5.97
N THR A 73 -14.38 -7.94 -6.51
CA THR A 73 -14.41 -8.56 -7.83
C THR A 73 -15.56 -8.04 -8.71
N THR A 74 -15.43 -8.20 -10.01
CA THR A 74 -16.56 -8.06 -10.93
C THR A 74 -17.16 -9.41 -11.24
N SER A 75 -18.46 -9.46 -11.40
CA SER A 75 -19.13 -10.65 -11.82
C SER A 75 -19.54 -10.64 -13.28
N ASN A 76 -19.58 -11.84 -13.78
CA ASN A 76 -20.34 -12.18 -14.97
C ASN A 76 -21.46 -13.14 -14.54
N PHE A 77 -22.54 -12.61 -13.93
CA PHE A 77 -23.66 -13.39 -13.36
C PHE A 77 -24.35 -14.34 -14.36
N ARG A 78 -24.20 -14.10 -15.64
CA ARG A 78 -24.87 -14.90 -16.69
C ARG A 78 -24.05 -16.10 -17.18
N SER A 79 -22.84 -16.33 -16.64
CA SER A 79 -22.03 -17.48 -17.08
C SER A 79 -22.40 -18.77 -16.35
N ARG A 80 -22.24 -19.93 -17.03
CA ARG A 80 -22.36 -21.28 -16.47
C ARG A 80 -21.48 -21.53 -15.20
N LYS A 81 -20.70 -20.54 -14.78
CA LYS A 81 -19.80 -20.54 -13.61
C LYS A 81 -20.52 -20.23 -12.27
N TYR A 82 -21.84 -20.12 -12.24
CA TYR A 82 -22.58 -19.84 -10.99
C TYR A 82 -22.34 -20.89 -9.89
N LYS A 83 -22.18 -22.17 -10.24
CA LYS A 83 -21.84 -23.23 -9.26
C LYS A 83 -20.47 -22.98 -8.60
N TYR A 84 -19.49 -22.55 -9.41
CA TYR A 84 -18.15 -22.21 -8.93
C TYR A 84 -18.19 -21.00 -8.00
N TYR A 85 -18.92 -19.95 -8.37
CA TYR A 85 -19.12 -18.77 -7.55
C TYR A 85 -19.71 -19.09 -6.17
N ARG A 86 -20.75 -19.96 -6.13
CA ARG A 86 -21.38 -20.36 -4.87
C ARG A 86 -20.40 -21.12 -3.96
N GLY A 87 -19.56 -22.00 -4.51
CA GLY A 87 -18.51 -22.71 -3.77
C GLY A 87 -17.48 -21.74 -3.21
N THR A 88 -17.01 -20.83 -4.04
CA THR A 88 -16.02 -19.83 -3.65
C THR A 88 -16.52 -18.89 -2.55
N ARG A 89 -17.77 -18.44 -2.64
CA ARG A 89 -18.41 -17.65 -1.58
C ARG A 89 -18.39 -18.38 -0.23
N LYS A 90 -18.65 -19.69 -0.21
CA LYS A 90 -18.58 -20.50 1.00
C LYS A 90 -17.14 -20.55 1.55
N VAL A 91 -16.14 -20.67 0.68
CA VAL A 91 -14.72 -20.67 1.09
C VAL A 91 -14.35 -19.33 1.70
N LEU A 92 -14.71 -18.19 1.08
CA LEU A 92 -14.43 -16.88 1.65
C LEU A 92 -15.08 -16.71 3.01
N SER A 93 -16.35 -17.09 3.13
CA SER A 93 -17.08 -17.03 4.39
C SER A 93 -16.39 -17.87 5.49
N ALA A 94 -15.95 -19.09 5.13
CA ALA A 94 -15.23 -19.97 6.07
C ALA A 94 -13.88 -19.41 6.51
N LEU A 95 -13.20 -18.67 5.65
CA LEU A 95 -11.94 -17.98 5.95
C LEU A 95 -12.14 -16.62 6.64
N GLY A 96 -13.37 -16.18 6.85
CA GLY A 96 -13.68 -14.86 7.41
C GLY A 96 -13.33 -13.69 6.47
N ILE A 97 -13.24 -13.94 5.15
CA ILE A 97 -12.93 -12.95 4.13
C ILE A 97 -14.21 -12.31 3.63
N GLY A 98 -14.28 -10.99 3.64
CA GLY A 98 -15.37 -10.23 3.05
C GLY A 98 -15.35 -10.27 1.52
N HIS A 99 -16.50 -10.07 0.89
CA HIS A 99 -16.60 -9.98 -0.55
C HIS A 99 -17.44 -8.78 -0.99
N ILE A 100 -16.80 -7.89 -1.73
CA ILE A 100 -17.45 -6.76 -2.41
C ILE A 100 -17.59 -7.12 -3.87
N PHE A 101 -18.81 -7.17 -4.29
CA PHE A 101 -19.19 -7.49 -5.66
C PHE A 101 -19.54 -6.22 -6.42
N ILE A 102 -18.89 -5.97 -7.55
CA ILE A 102 -19.08 -4.77 -8.38
C ILE A 102 -19.74 -5.13 -9.71
N ASP A 103 -20.85 -4.49 -10.04
CA ASP A 103 -21.49 -4.59 -11.35
C ASP A 103 -21.08 -3.44 -12.27
N MET A 104 -20.00 -3.63 -13.01
CA MET A 104 -19.48 -2.65 -13.96
C MET A 104 -20.40 -2.39 -15.16
N LYS A 105 -21.43 -3.20 -15.36
CA LYS A 105 -22.33 -3.11 -16.54
C LYS A 105 -23.71 -2.58 -16.22
N GLY A 106 -23.98 -2.27 -14.95
CA GLY A 106 -25.30 -1.81 -14.49
C GLY A 106 -26.43 -2.82 -14.78
N LYS A 107 -26.06 -4.11 -14.95
CA LYS A 107 -27.00 -5.18 -15.31
C LYS A 107 -27.69 -5.83 -14.13
N CYS A 108 -27.15 -5.63 -12.94
CA CYS A 108 -27.71 -6.11 -11.70
C CYS A 108 -28.45 -4.96 -11.03
N ASN A 109 -29.76 -5.03 -11.04
CA ASN A 109 -30.58 -4.15 -10.21
C ASN A 109 -30.36 -4.57 -8.75
N PHE A 110 -29.35 -4.01 -8.10
CA PHE A 110 -29.22 -4.16 -6.66
C PHE A 110 -30.35 -3.37 -6.00
N LEU A 111 -31.05 -3.99 -5.05
CA LEU A 111 -32.15 -3.37 -4.29
C LEU A 111 -31.75 -2.04 -3.63
N SER A 112 -30.44 -1.84 -3.40
CA SER A 112 -29.87 -0.63 -2.81
C SER A 112 -29.62 0.51 -3.80
N GLY A 113 -29.80 0.32 -5.12
CA GLY A 113 -29.42 1.31 -6.14
C GLY A 113 -27.91 1.57 -6.27
N HIS A 114 -27.07 0.79 -5.56
CA HIS A 114 -25.61 0.94 -5.62
C HIS A 114 -25.00 0.13 -6.76
N GLU A 115 -23.84 0.58 -7.26
CA GLU A 115 -23.03 -0.13 -8.27
C GLU A 115 -22.30 -1.35 -7.67
N TYR A 116 -22.44 -1.62 -6.38
CA TYR A 116 -21.80 -2.72 -5.66
C TYR A 116 -22.73 -3.37 -4.64
N ARG A 117 -22.38 -4.59 -4.24
CA ARG A 117 -23.07 -5.35 -3.20
C ARG A 117 -22.06 -6.01 -2.27
N LEU A 118 -22.36 -6.04 -0.97
CA LEU A 118 -21.63 -6.81 0.03
C LEU A 118 -22.20 -8.24 0.05
N ASP A 119 -21.47 -9.18 -0.53
CA ASP A 119 -21.90 -10.58 -0.63
C ASP A 119 -21.57 -11.41 0.60
N VAL A 120 -20.43 -11.11 1.21
CA VAL A 120 -19.94 -11.75 2.44
C VAL A 120 -19.36 -10.63 3.30
N LEU A 121 -19.70 -10.62 4.58
CA LEU A 121 -19.06 -9.73 5.54
C LEU A 121 -17.81 -10.40 6.11
N PRO A 122 -16.73 -9.67 6.33
CA PRO A 122 -15.51 -10.23 6.90
C PRO A 122 -15.68 -10.49 8.39
N ILE A 123 -14.91 -11.43 8.90
CA ILE A 123 -14.77 -11.68 10.34
C ILE A 123 -13.48 -11.00 10.80
N ARG A 124 -13.52 -10.35 11.95
CA ARG A 124 -12.34 -9.71 12.53
C ARG A 124 -11.29 -10.77 12.90
N GLN A 125 -10.09 -10.62 12.35
CA GLN A 125 -8.96 -11.50 12.56
C GLN A 125 -8.06 -11.00 13.71
N THR A 126 -7.34 -11.91 14.35
CA THR A 126 -6.26 -11.55 15.26
C THR A 126 -5.03 -11.15 14.45
N VAL A 127 -4.53 -9.94 14.66
CA VAL A 127 -3.34 -9.42 13.96
C VAL A 127 -2.09 -9.78 14.74
N LYS A 128 -1.14 -10.47 14.10
CA LYS A 128 0.18 -10.81 14.68
C LYS A 128 1.26 -9.82 14.27
N HIS A 129 1.21 -9.37 13.04
CA HIS A 129 2.20 -8.48 12.43
C HIS A 129 1.50 -7.30 11.75
N PRO A 130 1.02 -6.30 12.53
CA PRO A 130 0.22 -5.22 11.98
C PRO A 130 1.00 -4.41 10.94
N LEU A 131 0.32 -4.07 9.84
CA LEU A 131 0.83 -3.09 8.89
C LEU A 131 1.04 -1.76 9.61
N LYS A 132 2.17 -1.12 9.36
CA LYS A 132 2.46 0.18 9.95
C LYS A 132 1.70 1.26 9.18
N LYS A 133 1.20 2.26 9.90
CA LYS A 133 0.65 3.45 9.24
C LYS A 133 1.71 4.08 8.32
N PRO A 134 1.31 4.64 7.17
CA PRO A 134 2.25 5.28 6.25
C PRO A 134 2.96 6.46 6.93
N VAL A 135 4.19 6.70 6.49
CA VAL A 135 4.98 7.84 6.96
C VAL A 135 4.36 9.13 6.41
N GLU A 136 4.01 10.04 7.29
CA GLU A 136 3.49 11.36 6.91
C GLU A 136 4.61 12.20 6.29
N THR A 137 4.46 12.52 5.02
CA THR A 137 5.39 13.36 4.24
C THR A 137 4.58 14.20 3.26
N THR A 138 5.24 15.13 2.56
CA THR A 138 4.59 15.92 1.50
C THR A 138 4.04 15.04 0.38
N MET A 139 4.64 13.87 0.15
CA MET A 139 4.22 12.89 -0.85
C MET A 139 3.11 11.95 -0.34
N PHE A 140 2.76 11.98 0.94
CA PHE A 140 1.71 11.14 1.51
C PHE A 140 0.37 11.30 0.80
N LYS A 141 0.04 12.53 0.38
CA LYS A 141 -1.17 12.81 -0.40
C LYS A 141 -1.22 12.04 -1.71
N ASP A 142 -0.08 11.84 -2.37
CA ASP A 142 0.01 11.07 -3.60
C ASP A 142 -0.29 9.58 -3.36
N LEU A 143 0.15 9.04 -2.21
CA LEU A 143 -0.20 7.68 -1.77
C LEU A 143 -1.71 7.51 -1.58
N LEU A 144 -2.39 8.53 -1.05
CA LEU A 144 -3.84 8.50 -0.82
C LEU A 144 -4.66 8.65 -2.10
N THR A 145 -4.10 9.22 -3.15
CA THR A 145 -4.84 9.60 -4.37
C THR A 145 -4.57 8.72 -5.57
N GLN A 146 -3.49 7.91 -5.53
CA GLN A 146 -3.16 7.06 -6.67
C GLN A 146 -4.21 5.96 -6.90
N THR A 147 -4.29 5.50 -8.15
CA THR A 147 -5.22 4.46 -8.55
C THR A 147 -4.56 3.09 -8.43
N PRO A 148 -5.16 2.11 -7.71
CA PRO A 148 -4.61 0.75 -7.61
C PRO A 148 -4.55 0.06 -8.97
N GLY A 149 -3.64 -0.90 -9.12
CA GLY A 149 -3.45 -1.67 -10.35
C GLY A 149 -2.78 -0.86 -11.49
N VAL A 150 -2.22 0.30 -11.19
CA VAL A 150 -1.39 1.08 -12.12
C VAL A 150 0.06 0.69 -11.90
N THR A 151 0.59 -0.15 -12.78
CA THR A 151 2.01 -0.50 -12.77
C THR A 151 2.83 0.58 -13.46
N GLY A 152 3.95 1.00 -12.85
CA GLY A 152 4.87 1.94 -13.50
C GLY A 152 5.89 2.58 -12.55
N LYS A 153 6.88 3.25 -13.16
CA LYS A 153 8.00 3.89 -12.44
C LYS A 153 7.58 5.00 -11.47
N LYS A 154 6.40 5.60 -11.68
CA LYS A 154 5.92 6.77 -10.91
C LYS A 154 4.97 6.42 -9.77
N VAL A 155 4.75 5.14 -9.50
CA VAL A 155 3.93 4.73 -8.35
C VAL A 155 4.64 5.15 -7.06
N PHE A 156 3.90 5.86 -6.20
CA PHE A 156 4.38 6.26 -4.89
C PHE A 156 4.12 5.14 -3.88
N THR A 157 5.13 4.73 -3.15
CA THR A 157 5.07 3.65 -2.16
C THR A 157 5.49 4.15 -0.79
N ASN A 158 5.13 3.43 0.27
CA ASN A 158 5.59 3.76 1.62
C ASN A 158 7.12 3.81 1.72
N PHE A 159 7.82 2.98 0.94
CA PHE A 159 9.27 3.04 0.86
C PHE A 159 9.77 4.40 0.32
N LYS A 160 9.14 4.92 -0.74
CA LYS A 160 9.47 6.25 -1.28
C LYS A 160 9.16 7.36 -0.28
N ALA A 161 8.08 7.23 0.52
CA ALA A 161 7.79 8.14 1.61
C ALA A 161 8.88 8.14 2.69
N ILE A 162 9.41 6.95 3.03
CA ILE A 162 10.54 6.81 3.94
C ILE A 162 11.78 7.53 3.39
N LEU A 163 12.11 7.33 2.11
CA LEU A 163 13.23 8.01 1.48
C LEU A 163 13.05 9.54 1.45
N GLU A 164 11.85 10.02 1.15
CA GLU A 164 11.56 11.45 1.18
C GLU A 164 11.78 12.03 2.60
N LYS A 165 11.27 11.38 3.62
CA LYS A 165 11.48 11.79 5.01
C LYS A 165 12.97 11.80 5.38
N MET A 166 13.70 10.75 5.04
CA MET A 166 15.15 10.71 5.22
C MET A 166 15.88 11.84 4.49
N TYR A 167 15.44 12.20 3.29
CA TYR A 167 16.01 13.30 2.53
C TYR A 167 15.92 14.63 3.28
N TYR A 168 14.75 14.95 3.85
CA TYR A 168 14.62 16.19 4.64
C TYR A 168 15.49 16.18 5.90
N GLU A 169 15.55 15.06 6.61
CA GLU A 169 16.43 14.94 7.78
C GLU A 169 17.93 15.06 7.42
N ILE A 170 18.36 14.45 6.30
CA ILE A 170 19.72 14.55 5.77
C ILE A 170 20.07 16.01 5.40
N ARG A 171 19.14 16.71 4.75
CA ARG A 171 19.32 18.12 4.36
C ARG A 171 19.53 19.04 5.55
N GLU A 172 18.81 18.79 6.64
CA GLU A 172 18.95 19.57 7.87
C GLU A 172 20.31 19.36 8.55
N LEU A 173 20.80 18.13 8.56
CA LEU A 173 22.07 17.75 9.21
C LEU A 173 23.31 18.24 8.46
N LYS A 174 23.26 18.38 7.14
CA LYS A 174 24.34 18.78 6.24
C LYS A 174 25.56 17.85 6.25
N GLU A 175 26.18 17.61 7.41
CA GLU A 175 27.28 16.65 7.62
C GLU A 175 26.99 15.81 8.87
N PHE A 176 27.16 14.49 8.77
CA PHE A 176 26.83 13.55 9.85
C PHE A 176 27.51 12.19 9.69
N THR A 177 27.60 11.47 10.79
CA THR A 177 27.97 10.04 10.83
C THR A 177 26.72 9.16 10.91
N ASN A 178 26.85 7.86 10.64
CA ASN A 178 25.74 6.92 10.87
C ASN A 178 25.19 6.98 12.30
N LYS A 179 26.06 7.16 13.30
CA LYS A 179 25.66 7.23 14.71
C LYS A 179 24.80 8.47 14.99
N GLU A 180 25.22 9.62 14.49
CA GLU A 180 24.50 10.88 14.65
C GLU A 180 23.16 10.85 13.94
N PHE A 181 23.10 10.35 12.70
CA PHE A 181 21.84 10.21 11.98
C PHE A 181 20.88 9.28 12.71
N LEU A 182 21.34 8.12 13.17
CA LEU A 182 20.49 7.16 13.89
C LEU A 182 19.99 7.69 15.24
N ALA A 183 20.72 8.60 15.88
CA ALA A 183 20.32 9.22 17.15
C ALA A 183 19.18 10.25 16.95
N GLN A 184 19.07 10.85 15.76
CA GLN A 184 18.15 11.96 15.49
C GLN A 184 16.98 11.58 14.57
N THR A 185 17.17 10.53 13.74
CA THR A 185 16.15 10.15 12.75
C THR A 185 14.84 9.70 13.40
N LYS A 186 13.73 10.22 12.86
CA LYS A 186 12.35 9.82 13.20
C LYS A 186 11.78 8.79 12.21
N VAL A 187 12.63 8.24 11.34
CA VAL A 187 12.22 7.24 10.34
C VAL A 187 11.91 5.92 11.04
N PRO A 188 10.74 5.31 10.83
CA PRO A 188 10.33 4.08 11.49
C PRO A 188 10.97 2.84 10.81
N ALA A 189 12.30 2.76 10.81
CA ALA A 189 13.05 1.66 10.24
C ALA A 189 14.14 1.17 11.18
N ARG A 190 14.53 -0.11 11.04
CA ARG A 190 15.64 -0.68 11.85
C ARG A 190 16.96 0.02 11.53
N PRO A 191 17.88 0.18 12.49
CA PRO A 191 19.16 0.85 12.26
C PRO A 191 19.97 0.31 11.07
N VAL A 192 19.96 -1.01 10.86
CA VAL A 192 20.62 -1.65 9.71
C VAL A 192 19.99 -1.22 8.40
N THR A 193 18.65 -1.16 8.35
CA THR A 193 17.89 -0.73 7.16
C THR A 193 18.19 0.72 6.82
N VAL A 194 18.23 1.61 7.83
CA VAL A 194 18.57 3.03 7.65
C VAL A 194 19.98 3.19 7.08
N LYS A 195 20.99 2.47 7.62
CA LYS A 195 22.34 2.48 7.07
C LYS A 195 22.41 2.02 5.63
N ASN A 196 21.67 0.96 5.29
CA ASN A 196 21.58 0.47 3.90
C ASN A 196 20.95 1.53 3.00
N TYR A 197 19.90 2.21 3.44
CA TYR A 197 19.27 3.28 2.67
C TYR A 197 20.21 4.45 2.40
N LEU A 198 21.00 4.88 3.40
CA LEU A 198 22.03 5.91 3.22
C LEU A 198 23.03 5.53 2.12
N MET A 199 23.55 4.30 2.15
CA MET A 199 24.53 3.84 1.18
C MET A 199 23.94 3.54 -0.20
N GLU A 200 22.87 2.73 -0.27
CA GLU A 200 22.35 2.25 -1.55
C GLU A 200 21.54 3.32 -2.28
N TYR A 201 20.75 4.08 -1.56
CA TYR A 201 19.87 5.06 -2.20
C TYR A 201 20.46 6.45 -2.20
N PHE A 202 20.85 7.02 -1.07
CA PHE A 202 21.30 8.42 -1.02
C PHE A 202 22.70 8.63 -1.58
N PHE A 203 23.61 7.70 -1.35
CA PHE A 203 24.96 7.79 -1.91
C PHE A 203 25.02 7.28 -3.36
N LYS A 204 24.64 6.01 -3.62
CA LYS A 204 24.84 5.41 -4.94
C LYS A 204 23.80 5.82 -5.99
N LYS A 205 22.49 5.73 -5.67
CA LYS A 205 21.42 5.95 -6.66
C LYS A 205 21.01 7.40 -6.81
N LEU A 206 20.72 8.09 -5.72
CA LEU A 206 20.26 9.49 -5.73
C LEU A 206 21.41 10.50 -5.84
N LYS A 207 22.62 10.10 -5.41
CA LYS A 207 23.86 10.90 -5.45
C LYS A 207 23.71 12.25 -4.71
N VAL A 208 23.07 12.21 -3.55
CA VAL A 208 22.88 13.39 -2.69
C VAL A 208 23.81 13.41 -1.49
N LEU A 209 24.63 12.39 -1.34
CA LEU A 209 25.65 12.31 -0.30
C LEU A 209 27.04 12.12 -0.91
N LYS A 210 28.02 12.80 -0.34
CA LYS A 210 29.44 12.42 -0.43
C LYS A 210 29.81 11.64 0.81
N VAL A 211 30.71 10.68 0.67
CA VAL A 211 31.23 9.89 1.79
C VAL A 211 32.73 10.08 1.90
N SER A 212 33.18 10.53 3.03
CA SER A 212 34.60 10.62 3.39
C SER A 212 34.88 9.76 4.64
N LYS A 213 36.14 9.44 4.90
CA LYS A 213 36.54 8.72 6.11
C LYS A 213 37.31 9.64 7.03
N ARG A 214 36.84 9.80 8.27
CA ARG A 214 37.61 10.46 9.36
C ARG A 214 37.81 9.45 10.48
N LYS A 215 39.09 9.15 10.84
CA LYS A 215 39.45 8.19 11.92
C LYS A 215 38.66 6.87 11.81
N ARG A 216 38.61 6.26 10.62
CA ARG A 216 37.89 5.00 10.30
C ARG A 216 36.35 5.07 10.35
N VAL A 217 35.76 6.25 10.56
CA VAL A 217 34.31 6.46 10.54
C VAL A 217 33.90 7.08 9.22
N ASN A 218 32.82 6.59 8.61
CA ASN A 218 32.23 7.23 7.44
C ASN A 218 31.50 8.50 7.86
N VAL A 219 31.88 9.61 7.22
CA VAL A 219 31.21 10.91 7.35
C VAL A 219 30.49 11.19 6.03
N TYR A 220 29.20 11.48 6.14
CA TYR A 220 28.34 11.79 5.02
C TYR A 220 28.16 13.30 4.93
N THR A 221 28.35 13.86 3.76
CA THR A 221 28.14 15.30 3.50
C THR A 221 27.03 15.44 2.46
N TYR A 222 26.01 16.21 2.79
CA TYR A 222 24.89 16.49 1.89
C TYR A 222 25.32 17.33 0.69
N ILE A 223 24.82 16.94 -0.50
CA ILE A 223 24.97 17.69 -1.75
C ILE A 223 23.62 18.34 -2.05
N GLU A 224 23.62 19.65 -2.15
CA GLU A 224 22.38 20.41 -2.36
C GLU A 224 21.67 20.06 -3.66
N HIS A 225 20.37 19.83 -3.56
CA HIS A 225 19.44 19.60 -4.65
C HIS A 225 18.11 20.30 -4.37
N SER A 226 17.42 20.76 -5.41
CA SER A 226 16.06 21.29 -5.22
C SER A 226 15.07 20.17 -4.89
N ASP A 227 14.08 20.46 -4.06
CA ASP A 227 13.06 19.50 -3.65
C ASP A 227 12.33 18.88 -4.85
N LYS A 228 12.07 19.66 -5.89
CA LYS A 228 11.47 19.19 -7.14
C LYS A 228 12.31 18.10 -7.81
N VAL A 229 13.61 18.33 -7.95
CA VAL A 229 14.55 17.37 -8.56
C VAL A 229 14.63 16.10 -7.71
N MET A 230 14.69 16.24 -6.39
CA MET A 230 14.73 15.10 -5.48
C MET A 230 13.46 14.25 -5.52
N ARG A 231 12.30 14.90 -5.51
CA ARG A 231 11.01 14.22 -5.63
C ARG A 231 10.94 13.40 -6.92
N GLU A 232 11.34 13.97 -8.06
CA GLU A 232 11.39 13.24 -9.32
C GLU A 232 12.36 12.06 -9.29
N LYS A 233 13.56 12.23 -8.70
CA LYS A 233 14.53 11.14 -8.54
C LYS A 233 13.96 10.01 -7.70
N ILE A 234 13.32 10.30 -6.56
CA ILE A 234 12.70 9.30 -5.66
C ILE A 234 11.56 8.57 -6.39
N LEU A 235 10.68 9.32 -7.09
CA LEU A 235 9.57 8.73 -7.84
C LEU A 235 10.04 7.78 -8.96
N ASN A 236 11.19 8.06 -9.56
CA ASN A 236 11.73 7.25 -10.66
C ASN A 236 12.59 6.07 -10.19
N LEU A 237 12.80 5.88 -8.88
CA LEU A 237 13.50 4.70 -8.38
C LEU A 237 12.74 3.42 -8.77
N LYS A 238 13.50 2.48 -9.35
CA LYS A 238 13.05 1.10 -9.60
C LYS A 238 13.51 0.21 -8.44
N PHE A 239 12.71 -0.76 -8.09
CA PHE A 239 12.98 -1.82 -7.12
C PHE A 239 13.18 -3.14 -7.84
#